data_cdd73ac239d937f0449364fe97252442
#
_entry.id   cdd73ac239d937f0449364fe97252442
#
_cell.length_a   1.000
_cell.length_b   1.000
_cell.length_c   1.000
_cell.angle_alpha   90.00
_cell.angle_beta   90.00
_cell.angle_gamma   90.00
#
_symmetry.space_group_name_H-M   'P 1'
#
loop_
_entity.id
_entity.type
_entity.pdbx_description
1 polymer ?
#
loop_
_entity_poly.entity_id
_entity_poly.type
_entity_poly.pdbx_seq_one_letter_code
_entity_poly.pdbx_strand_id
1 'polypeptide(L)'
;PQIEVTFDIDANGIVNVSAKDLGTGKEQHITITAGSNMSDAEIDKAVKEAAEFEAQDKKRKEAIDTRNEADSFVFQTEKALSEVGDKIDASEKASVEADLKAVKDILERTKDQEMSDNDIDELKAAKEKLTTSAQQLFTKMYENMQQAQGGQAGPDMSGMGGQGAADTGAGAGPADDVVDGDYREV
;
A
#
# COMPACT_ATOMS: atom_id res chain seq x y z
N PRO A 1 14.86 25.55 31.64
CA PRO A 1 14.43 24.58 32.62
C PRO A 1 14.18 23.25 31.91
N GLN A 2 14.70 22.17 32.50
CA GLN A 2 14.43 20.80 32.05
C GLN A 2 13.30 20.25 32.87
N ILE A 3 12.17 19.93 32.22
CA ILE A 3 10.97 19.44 32.86
C ILE A 3 10.69 18.03 32.30
N GLU A 4 10.61 17.07 33.22
CA GLU A 4 10.20 15.71 32.89
C GLU A 4 8.71 15.59 33.17
N VAL A 5 7.95 15.09 32.18
CA VAL A 5 6.51 14.87 32.31
C VAL A 5 6.23 13.39 32.13
N THR A 6 5.63 12.78 33.15
CA THR A 6 5.27 11.37 33.13
C THR A 6 3.76 11.22 33.08
N PHE A 7 3.27 10.39 32.19
CA PHE A 7 1.87 10.00 32.04
C PHE A 7 1.73 8.54 32.45
N ASP A 8 0.87 8.28 33.42
CA ASP A 8 0.54 6.94 33.89
C ASP A 8 -0.97 6.71 33.76
N ILE A 9 -1.38 5.68 33.03
CA ILE A 9 -2.78 5.36 32.76
C ILE A 9 -3.08 4.01 33.39
N ASP A 10 -3.96 4.00 34.38
CA ASP A 10 -4.37 2.76 35.03
C ASP A 10 -5.41 1.96 34.23
N ALA A 11 -5.67 0.73 34.63
CA ALA A 11 -6.63 -0.17 33.98
C ALA A 11 -8.08 0.37 33.98
N ASN A 12 -8.39 1.39 34.79
CA ASN A 12 -9.69 2.05 34.87
C ASN A 12 -9.76 3.32 34.02
N GLY A 13 -8.68 3.64 33.29
CA GLY A 13 -8.60 4.83 32.45
C GLY A 13 -8.35 6.13 33.23
N ILE A 14 -7.87 6.02 34.49
CA ILE A 14 -7.45 7.18 35.29
C ILE A 14 -6.04 7.57 34.81
N VAL A 15 -5.89 8.82 34.38
CA VAL A 15 -4.61 9.35 33.94
C VAL A 15 -3.94 10.14 35.08
N ASN A 16 -2.79 9.67 35.51
CA ASN A 16 -1.94 10.39 36.46
C ASN A 16 -0.84 11.09 35.66
N VAL A 17 -0.77 12.39 35.77
CA VAL A 17 0.27 13.19 35.12
C VAL A 17 1.14 13.81 36.17
N SER A 18 2.44 13.53 36.16
CA SER A 18 3.43 14.19 37.00
C SER A 18 4.38 15.04 36.15
N ALA A 19 4.73 16.20 36.67
CA ALA A 19 5.72 17.08 36.04
C ALA A 19 6.79 17.43 37.10
N LYS A 20 8.05 17.09 36.77
CA LYS A 20 9.20 17.32 37.66
C LYS A 20 10.19 18.27 36.99
N ASP A 21 10.54 19.32 37.68
CA ASP A 21 11.65 20.19 37.31
C ASP A 21 12.98 19.57 37.78
N LEU A 22 13.78 19.13 36.78
CA LEU A 22 15.07 18.47 37.08
C LEU A 22 16.12 19.42 37.65
N GLY A 23 15.94 20.72 37.48
CA GLY A 23 16.86 21.73 38.03
C GLY A 23 16.60 22.04 39.50
N THR A 24 15.34 22.06 39.94
CA THR A 24 14.93 22.40 41.29
C THR A 24 14.45 21.21 42.12
N GLY A 25 14.19 20.05 41.48
CA GLY A 25 13.66 18.85 42.07
C GLY A 25 12.18 18.96 42.49
N LYS A 26 11.51 20.06 42.16
CA LYS A 26 10.09 20.25 42.48
C LYS A 26 9.23 19.41 41.54
N GLU A 27 8.25 18.73 42.12
CA GLU A 27 7.31 17.87 41.40
C GLU A 27 5.88 18.33 41.67
N GLN A 28 5.07 18.28 40.65
CA GLN A 28 3.62 18.48 40.71
C GLN A 28 2.95 17.31 40.04
N HIS A 29 1.88 16.80 40.59
CA HIS A 29 1.08 15.75 39.99
C HIS A 29 -0.39 16.13 39.99
N ILE A 30 -1.08 15.69 38.94
CA ILE A 30 -2.52 15.83 38.75
C ILE A 30 -3.09 14.47 38.36
N THR A 31 -4.18 14.09 39.00
CA THR A 31 -4.93 12.89 38.63
C THR A 31 -6.18 13.33 37.88
N ILE A 32 -6.31 12.87 36.64
CA ILE A 32 -7.47 13.12 35.82
C ILE A 32 -8.34 11.87 35.88
N THR A 33 -9.36 11.90 36.70
CA THR A 33 -10.39 10.87 36.67
C THR A 33 -11.30 11.15 35.52
N ALA A 34 -11.55 10.16 34.65
CA ALA A 34 -12.50 10.28 33.54
C ALA A 34 -13.87 10.68 34.11
N GLY A 35 -14.16 11.95 34.05
CA GLY A 35 -15.38 12.53 34.58
C GLY A 35 -16.59 12.40 33.69
N SER A 36 -16.54 11.53 32.65
CA SER A 36 -17.68 11.23 31.84
C SER A 36 -17.64 9.77 31.41
N ASN A 37 -18.28 8.94 32.20
CA ASN A 37 -18.74 7.67 31.64
C ASN A 37 -19.64 8.00 30.49
N MET A 38 -19.17 7.71 29.24
CA MET A 38 -20.04 7.76 28.08
C MET A 38 -21.24 6.87 28.37
N SER A 39 -22.43 7.35 28.07
CA SER A 39 -23.62 6.52 28.14
C SER A 39 -23.51 5.39 27.12
N ASP A 40 -24.19 4.27 27.34
CA ASP A 40 -24.20 3.14 26.40
C ASP A 40 -24.58 3.60 24.98
N ALA A 41 -25.48 4.58 24.87
CA ALA A 41 -25.88 5.16 23.58
C ALA A 41 -24.74 5.96 22.89
N GLU A 42 -23.89 6.63 23.67
CA GLU A 42 -22.72 7.35 23.12
C GLU A 42 -21.63 6.39 22.73
N ILE A 43 -21.45 5.30 23.45
CA ILE A 43 -20.51 4.22 23.10
C ILE A 43 -20.98 3.56 21.80
N ASP A 44 -22.25 3.19 21.70
CA ASP A 44 -22.81 2.59 20.49
C ASP A 44 -22.69 3.52 19.27
N LYS A 45 -22.87 4.81 19.48
CA LYS A 45 -22.69 5.81 18.43
C LYS A 45 -21.24 5.89 17.98
N ALA A 46 -20.30 5.99 18.92
CA ALA A 46 -18.87 6.05 18.61
C ALA A 46 -18.38 4.79 17.90
N VAL A 47 -18.87 3.59 18.28
CA VAL A 47 -18.55 2.33 17.62
C VAL A 47 -19.07 2.31 16.17
N LYS A 48 -20.30 2.78 15.95
CA LYS A 48 -20.86 2.87 14.58
C LYS A 48 -20.10 3.86 13.72
N GLU A 49 -19.81 5.05 14.23
CA GLU A 49 -19.01 6.05 13.53
C GLU A 49 -17.61 5.51 13.19
N ALA A 50 -16.95 4.82 14.12
CA ALA A 50 -15.66 4.19 13.89
C ALA A 50 -15.72 3.13 12.77
N ALA A 51 -16.78 2.30 12.75
CA ALA A 51 -16.96 1.30 11.70
C ALA A 51 -17.23 1.94 10.31
N GLU A 52 -17.97 3.05 10.27
CA GLU A 52 -18.21 3.81 9.03
C GLU A 52 -16.91 4.44 8.51
N PHE A 53 -16.10 5.04 9.39
CA PHE A 53 -14.80 5.59 9.03
C PHE A 53 -13.83 4.51 8.56
N GLU A 54 -13.79 3.35 9.22
CA GLU A 54 -12.97 2.22 8.79
C GLU A 54 -13.34 1.77 7.37
N ALA A 55 -14.64 1.67 7.08
CA ALA A 55 -15.11 1.30 5.75
C ALA A 55 -14.72 2.34 4.68
N GLN A 56 -14.81 3.63 5.01
CA GLN A 56 -14.39 4.72 4.13
C GLN A 56 -12.87 4.70 3.88
N ASP A 57 -12.07 4.53 4.93
CA ASP A 57 -10.62 4.47 4.82
C ASP A 57 -10.16 3.26 4.01
N LYS A 58 -10.82 2.11 4.17
CA LYS A 58 -10.55 0.94 3.35
C LYS A 58 -10.82 1.19 1.86
N LYS A 59 -11.93 1.86 1.54
CA LYS A 59 -12.24 2.24 0.16
C LYS A 59 -11.23 3.24 -0.41
N ARG A 60 -10.86 4.25 0.36
CA ARG A 60 -9.81 5.21 -0.03
C ARG A 60 -8.49 4.54 -0.32
N LYS A 61 -8.09 3.62 0.55
CA LYS A 61 -6.87 2.84 0.34
C LYS A 61 -6.96 2.01 -0.93
N GLU A 62 -8.06 1.29 -1.15
CA GLU A 62 -8.29 0.51 -2.36
C GLU A 62 -8.23 1.38 -3.63
N ALA A 63 -8.82 2.58 -3.59
CA ALA A 63 -8.77 3.53 -4.69
C ALA A 63 -7.33 3.97 -5.01
N ILE A 64 -6.56 4.30 -3.97
CA ILE A 64 -5.15 4.72 -4.12
C ILE A 64 -4.31 3.57 -4.64
N ASP A 65 -4.45 2.38 -4.09
CA ASP A 65 -3.69 1.19 -4.50
C ASP A 65 -4.00 0.83 -5.97
N THR A 66 -5.29 0.80 -6.34
CA THR A 66 -5.74 0.53 -7.72
C THR A 66 -5.19 1.56 -8.70
N ARG A 67 -5.19 2.84 -8.31
CA ARG A 67 -4.64 3.93 -9.12
C ARG A 67 -3.12 3.77 -9.32
N ASN A 68 -2.37 3.56 -8.24
CA ASN A 68 -0.92 3.41 -8.29
C ASN A 68 -0.50 2.20 -9.15
N GLU A 69 -1.23 1.10 -9.04
CA GLU A 69 -1.03 -0.08 -9.88
C GLU A 69 -1.30 0.21 -11.36
N ALA A 70 -2.40 0.94 -11.66
CA ALA A 70 -2.75 1.32 -13.02
C ALA A 70 -1.71 2.28 -13.61
N ASP A 71 -1.28 3.30 -12.87
CA ASP A 71 -0.23 4.24 -13.30
C ASP A 71 1.08 3.52 -13.60
N SER A 72 1.49 2.62 -12.72
CA SER A 72 2.71 1.82 -12.90
C SER A 72 2.61 0.93 -14.14
N PHE A 73 1.45 0.33 -14.36
CA PHE A 73 1.22 -0.54 -15.51
C PHE A 73 1.16 0.23 -16.84
N VAL A 74 0.55 1.41 -16.82
CA VAL A 74 0.57 2.35 -17.97
C VAL A 74 2.00 2.68 -18.36
N PHE A 75 2.83 3.08 -17.39
CA PHE A 75 4.23 3.42 -17.63
C PHE A 75 5.03 2.25 -18.21
N GLN A 76 4.85 1.04 -17.67
CA GLN A 76 5.51 -0.17 -18.16
C GLN A 76 5.07 -0.51 -19.60
N THR A 77 3.77 -0.37 -19.89
CA THR A 77 3.22 -0.64 -21.21
C THR A 77 3.72 0.38 -22.24
N GLU A 78 3.77 1.67 -21.90
CA GLU A 78 4.34 2.71 -22.78
C GLU A 78 5.81 2.46 -23.09
N LYS A 79 6.58 2.08 -22.05
CA LYS A 79 7.98 1.71 -22.24
C LYS A 79 8.12 0.51 -23.18
N ALA A 80 7.34 -0.55 -22.94
CA ALA A 80 7.36 -1.73 -23.82
C ALA A 80 6.95 -1.41 -25.25
N LEU A 81 5.93 -0.56 -25.45
CA LEU A 81 5.54 -0.08 -26.79
C LEU A 81 6.67 0.68 -27.48
N SER A 82 7.43 1.50 -26.76
CA SER A 82 8.55 2.24 -27.32
C SER A 82 9.73 1.34 -27.71
N GLU A 83 9.96 0.26 -26.98
CA GLU A 83 11.11 -0.64 -27.20
C GLU A 83 10.85 -1.73 -28.24
N VAL A 84 9.63 -2.28 -28.24
CA VAL A 84 9.30 -3.46 -29.06
C VAL A 84 7.97 -3.33 -29.83
N GLY A 85 7.31 -2.18 -29.81
CA GLY A 85 6.03 -1.98 -30.48
C GLY A 85 6.06 -2.17 -31.98
N ASP A 86 7.24 -2.08 -32.62
CA ASP A 86 7.44 -2.37 -34.06
C ASP A 86 7.68 -3.87 -34.34
N LYS A 87 7.78 -4.70 -33.26
CA LYS A 87 8.00 -6.15 -33.36
C LYS A 87 6.74 -6.98 -33.14
N ILE A 88 5.61 -6.33 -32.89
CA ILE A 88 4.28 -6.94 -32.79
C ILE A 88 3.43 -6.55 -33.97
N ASP A 89 2.35 -7.31 -34.21
CA ASP A 89 1.43 -7.00 -35.30
C ASP A 89 0.76 -5.64 -35.14
N ALA A 90 0.51 -4.94 -36.22
CA ALA A 90 -0.13 -3.62 -36.20
C ALA A 90 -1.52 -3.63 -35.54
N SER A 91 -2.26 -4.74 -35.66
CA SER A 91 -3.57 -4.91 -34.99
C SER A 91 -3.43 -5.09 -33.51
N GLU A 92 -2.41 -5.81 -33.05
CA GLU A 92 -2.10 -5.96 -31.61
C GLU A 92 -1.64 -4.65 -31.01
N LYS A 93 -0.74 -3.93 -31.70
CA LYS A 93 -0.31 -2.59 -31.29
C LYS A 93 -1.47 -1.63 -31.14
N ALA A 94 -2.38 -1.58 -32.12
CA ALA A 94 -3.57 -0.74 -32.05
C ALA A 94 -4.50 -1.09 -30.90
N SER A 95 -4.64 -2.38 -30.57
CA SER A 95 -5.43 -2.84 -29.43
C SER A 95 -4.80 -2.40 -28.11
N VAL A 96 -3.48 -2.57 -27.96
CA VAL A 96 -2.75 -2.12 -26.75
C VAL A 96 -2.85 -0.61 -26.58
N GLU A 97 -2.66 0.16 -27.65
CA GLU A 97 -2.76 1.63 -27.63
C GLU A 97 -4.18 2.11 -27.25
N ALA A 98 -5.23 1.43 -27.74
CA ALA A 98 -6.61 1.74 -27.40
C ALA A 98 -6.92 1.46 -25.93
N ASP A 99 -6.51 0.28 -25.41
CA ASP A 99 -6.73 -0.09 -24.03
C ASP A 99 -5.86 0.77 -23.07
N LEU A 100 -4.63 1.08 -23.46
CA LEU A 100 -3.76 2.01 -22.75
C LEU A 100 -4.40 3.40 -22.62
N LYS A 101 -4.97 3.90 -23.72
CA LYS A 101 -5.69 5.17 -23.72
C LYS A 101 -6.88 5.14 -22.79
N ALA A 102 -7.66 4.05 -22.79
CA ALA A 102 -8.81 3.90 -21.89
C ALA A 102 -8.41 3.98 -20.42
N VAL A 103 -7.34 3.32 -20.00
CA VAL A 103 -6.81 3.41 -18.63
C VAL A 103 -6.37 4.84 -18.30
N LYS A 104 -5.63 5.50 -19.20
CA LYS A 104 -5.18 6.89 -19.01
C LYS A 104 -6.34 7.87 -18.91
N ASP A 105 -7.37 7.72 -19.72
CA ASP A 105 -8.56 8.59 -19.70
C ASP A 105 -9.29 8.49 -18.33
N ILE A 106 -9.35 7.29 -17.73
CA ILE A 106 -9.92 7.10 -16.39
C ILE A 106 -9.03 7.76 -15.33
N LEU A 107 -7.71 7.53 -15.38
CA LEU A 107 -6.75 8.12 -14.45
C LEU A 107 -6.77 9.64 -14.48
N GLU A 108 -6.85 10.24 -15.66
CA GLU A 108 -6.92 11.70 -15.81
C GLU A 108 -8.26 12.26 -15.33
N ARG A 109 -9.39 11.61 -15.66
CA ARG A 109 -10.73 11.99 -15.20
C ARG A 109 -10.84 12.00 -13.67
N THR A 110 -10.15 11.05 -13.00
CA THR A 110 -10.22 10.85 -11.55
C THR A 110 -9.06 11.50 -10.79
N LYS A 111 -8.22 12.29 -11.45
CA LYS A 111 -6.98 12.83 -10.88
C LYS A 111 -7.22 13.76 -9.69
N ASP A 112 -8.19 14.65 -9.80
CA ASP A 112 -8.45 15.72 -8.83
C ASP A 112 -9.69 15.43 -7.96
N GLN A 113 -10.19 14.20 -7.99
CA GLN A 113 -11.38 13.81 -7.23
C GLN A 113 -11.21 12.45 -6.56
N GLU A 114 -11.99 12.23 -5.51
CA GLU A 114 -12.07 10.92 -4.87
C GLU A 114 -12.75 9.93 -5.81
N MET A 115 -12.13 8.78 -6.05
CA MET A 115 -12.69 7.75 -6.93
C MET A 115 -13.91 7.13 -6.28
N SER A 116 -15.00 7.07 -7.03
CA SER A 116 -16.19 6.30 -6.65
C SER A 116 -15.94 4.79 -6.80
N ASP A 117 -16.79 3.97 -6.17
CA ASP A 117 -16.73 2.50 -6.33
C ASP A 117 -16.81 2.11 -7.82
N ASN A 118 -17.63 2.82 -8.60
CA ASN A 118 -17.74 2.60 -10.04
C ASN A 118 -16.46 2.96 -10.81
N ASP A 119 -15.77 4.03 -10.41
CA ASP A 119 -14.49 4.40 -11.04
C ASP A 119 -13.40 3.36 -10.73
N ILE A 120 -13.40 2.80 -9.52
CA ILE A 120 -12.47 1.74 -9.12
C ILE A 120 -12.70 0.48 -9.97
N ASP A 121 -13.95 0.06 -10.11
CA ASP A 121 -14.32 -1.12 -10.91
C ASP A 121 -14.01 -0.90 -12.39
N GLU A 122 -14.30 0.29 -12.93
CA GLU A 122 -14.00 0.64 -14.32
C GLU A 122 -12.48 0.63 -14.58
N LEU A 123 -11.69 1.18 -13.65
CA LEU A 123 -10.23 1.19 -13.75
C LEU A 123 -9.64 -0.23 -13.68
N LYS A 124 -10.16 -1.08 -12.78
CA LYS A 124 -9.76 -2.50 -12.69
C LYS A 124 -10.07 -3.24 -13.99
N ALA A 125 -11.27 -3.07 -14.54
CA ALA A 125 -11.68 -3.71 -15.78
C ALA A 125 -10.84 -3.22 -16.98
N ALA A 126 -10.56 -1.93 -17.06
CA ALA A 126 -9.71 -1.36 -18.10
C ALA A 126 -8.26 -1.87 -18.01
N LYS A 127 -7.70 -1.95 -16.78
CA LYS A 127 -6.37 -2.53 -16.52
C LYS A 127 -6.31 -4.00 -16.92
N GLU A 128 -7.34 -4.80 -16.63
CA GLU A 128 -7.41 -6.21 -17.00
C GLU A 128 -7.41 -6.39 -18.54
N LYS A 129 -8.18 -5.56 -19.26
CA LYS A 129 -8.16 -5.55 -20.73
C LYS A 129 -6.78 -5.21 -21.26
N LEU A 130 -6.18 -4.16 -20.73
CA LEU A 130 -4.82 -3.77 -21.12
C LEU A 130 -3.80 -4.88 -20.80
N THR A 131 -3.94 -5.59 -19.70
CA THR A 131 -3.08 -6.74 -19.35
C THR A 131 -3.21 -7.83 -20.41
N THR A 132 -4.42 -8.13 -20.86
CA THR A 132 -4.67 -9.14 -21.88
C THR A 132 -4.10 -8.74 -23.23
N SER A 133 -4.36 -7.51 -23.67
CA SER A 133 -3.86 -7.01 -24.98
C SER A 133 -2.34 -6.82 -25.00
N ALA A 134 -1.73 -6.44 -23.88
CA ALA A 134 -0.29 -6.22 -23.75
C ALA A 134 0.53 -7.51 -23.55
N GLN A 135 -0.10 -8.68 -23.43
CA GLN A 135 0.61 -9.93 -23.13
C GLN A 135 1.68 -10.27 -24.18
N GLN A 136 1.35 -10.13 -25.47
CA GLN A 136 2.30 -10.36 -26.57
C GLN A 136 3.43 -9.33 -26.56
N LEU A 137 3.10 -8.08 -26.28
CA LEU A 137 4.07 -6.99 -26.16
C LEU A 137 5.14 -7.28 -25.09
N PHE A 138 4.72 -7.71 -23.91
CA PHE A 138 5.65 -8.07 -22.83
C PHE A 138 6.47 -9.32 -23.15
N THR A 139 5.88 -10.30 -23.84
CA THR A 139 6.63 -11.46 -24.33
C THR A 139 7.75 -11.05 -25.28
N LYS A 140 7.45 -10.16 -26.22
CA LYS A 140 8.45 -9.64 -27.17
C LYS A 140 9.51 -8.77 -26.50
N MET A 141 9.13 -8.00 -25.50
CA MET A 141 10.08 -7.22 -24.71
C MET A 141 11.06 -8.14 -23.97
N TYR A 142 10.56 -9.23 -23.37
CA TYR A 142 11.40 -10.22 -22.69
C TYR A 142 12.36 -10.93 -23.64
N GLU A 143 11.87 -11.38 -24.81
CA GLU A 143 12.70 -11.97 -25.86
C GLU A 143 13.81 -11.00 -26.33
N ASN A 144 13.47 -9.72 -26.50
CA ASN A 144 14.42 -8.69 -26.90
C ASN A 144 15.50 -8.45 -25.84
N MET A 145 15.11 -8.45 -24.56
CA MET A 145 16.05 -8.29 -23.45
C MET A 145 16.99 -9.48 -23.31
N GLN A 146 16.51 -10.71 -23.52
CA GLN A 146 17.35 -11.91 -23.54
C GLN A 146 18.38 -11.87 -24.69
N GLN A 147 17.98 -11.41 -25.86
CA GLN A 147 18.89 -11.28 -27.01
C GLN A 147 19.94 -10.18 -26.78
N ALA A 148 19.59 -9.10 -26.11
CA ALA A 148 20.50 -7.99 -25.82
C ALA A 148 21.56 -8.33 -24.74
N GLN A 149 21.27 -9.27 -23.84
CA GLN A 149 22.17 -9.66 -22.74
C GLN A 149 23.07 -10.87 -23.05
N GLY A 150 23.06 -11.38 -24.30
CA GLY A 150 24.05 -12.39 -24.72
C GLY A 150 24.20 -13.59 -23.78
N GLY A 151 23.14 -14.34 -23.52
CA GLY A 151 23.27 -15.71 -23.00
C GLY A 151 23.71 -15.89 -21.56
N GLN A 152 23.53 -14.93 -20.67
CA GLN A 152 23.79 -15.14 -19.24
C GLN A 152 22.46 -15.17 -18.49
N ALA A 153 22.23 -16.28 -17.79
CA ALA A 153 21.09 -16.68 -16.99
C ALA A 153 20.11 -15.57 -16.61
N GLY A 154 18.86 -15.70 -17.08
CA GLY A 154 17.76 -14.79 -16.72
C GLY A 154 17.45 -14.83 -15.23
N PRO A 155 16.99 -13.70 -14.66
CA PRO A 155 16.39 -13.73 -13.32
C PRO A 155 15.14 -14.60 -13.35
N ASP A 156 15.13 -15.58 -12.49
CA ASP A 156 14.01 -16.50 -12.24
C ASP A 156 12.73 -15.72 -11.88
N MET A 157 11.84 -15.56 -12.85
CA MET A 157 10.49 -15.03 -12.65
C MET A 157 9.52 -16.14 -12.21
N SER A 158 9.99 -17.11 -11.40
CA SER A 158 9.18 -18.19 -10.80
C SER A 158 8.34 -17.75 -9.60
N GLY A 159 8.23 -16.46 -9.31
CA GLY A 159 7.60 -15.93 -8.11
C GLY A 159 6.15 -15.42 -8.25
N MET A 160 5.49 -15.59 -9.40
CA MET A 160 4.14 -15.05 -9.56
C MET A 160 3.16 -16.07 -10.13
N GLY A 161 2.77 -17.02 -9.30
CA GLY A 161 1.65 -17.90 -9.57
C GLY A 161 1.82 -19.29 -9.01
N GLY A 162 1.20 -19.58 -7.89
CA GLY A 162 1.09 -20.96 -7.44
C GLY A 162 0.91 -21.12 -5.94
N GLN A 163 -0.30 -21.03 -5.51
CA GLN A 163 -0.76 -21.53 -4.24
C GLN A 163 -0.61 -23.06 -4.20
N GLY A 164 0.07 -23.60 -3.18
CA GLY A 164 -0.19 -24.97 -2.77
C GLY A 164 1.03 -25.85 -2.50
N ALA A 165 1.13 -26.24 -1.26
CA ALA A 165 1.64 -27.50 -0.70
C ALA A 165 3.12 -27.68 -0.38
N ALA A 166 3.36 -27.62 0.90
CA ALA A 166 4.05 -28.57 1.80
C ALA A 166 5.50 -29.01 1.55
N ASP A 167 6.25 -28.73 2.59
CA ASP A 167 7.13 -29.62 3.37
C ASP A 167 8.61 -29.74 3.03
N THR A 168 9.35 -29.61 4.11
CA THR A 168 10.70 -30.08 4.50
C THR A 168 11.97 -29.42 3.95
N GLY A 169 12.74 -28.88 4.90
CA GLY A 169 14.19 -29.15 4.95
C GLY A 169 15.15 -27.99 5.01
N ALA A 170 15.51 -27.59 6.20
CA ALA A 170 16.83 -27.16 6.68
C ALA A 170 17.80 -26.45 5.71
N GLY A 171 18.20 -25.22 6.03
CA GLY A 171 19.41 -24.61 5.48
C GLY A 171 19.50 -23.10 5.71
N ALA A 172 20.36 -22.72 6.63
CA ALA A 172 20.78 -21.40 7.06
C ALA A 172 20.70 -20.28 5.99
N GLY A 173 19.91 -19.25 6.29
CA GLY A 173 19.92 -17.96 5.56
C GLY A 173 20.67 -16.90 6.39
N PRO A 174 21.25 -15.89 5.75
CA PRO A 174 21.90 -14.80 6.45
C PRO A 174 20.87 -13.80 7.03
N ALA A 175 21.27 -13.25 8.17
CA ALA A 175 20.52 -12.37 9.04
C ALA A 175 19.86 -11.19 8.33
N ASP A 176 18.55 -11.08 8.50
CA ASP A 176 17.79 -9.85 8.32
C ASP A 176 18.21 -8.87 9.41
N ASP A 177 18.66 -7.71 8.97
CA ASP A 177 19.00 -6.57 9.81
C ASP A 177 17.68 -5.91 10.30
N VAL A 178 17.02 -6.58 11.25
CA VAL A 178 15.92 -5.99 12.01
C VAL A 178 16.56 -5.07 13.04
N VAL A 179 16.49 -3.77 12.80
CA VAL A 179 16.84 -2.74 13.79
C VAL A 179 15.80 -2.81 14.90
N ASP A 180 16.09 -3.62 15.90
CA ASP A 180 15.37 -3.64 17.16
C ASP A 180 15.57 -2.27 17.83
N GLY A 181 14.48 -1.52 17.92
CA GLY A 181 14.43 -0.29 18.70
C GLY A 181 14.62 -0.62 20.17
N ASP A 182 15.82 -0.33 20.68
CA ASP A 182 16.21 -0.54 22.06
C ASP A 182 15.32 0.31 22.97
N TYR A 183 14.25 -0.29 23.51
CA TYR A 183 13.43 0.28 24.55
C TYR A 183 14.16 0.08 25.88
N ARG A 184 14.76 1.14 26.37
CA ARG A 184 15.37 1.14 27.70
C ARG A 184 14.32 1.65 28.68
N GLU A 185 13.75 0.74 29.45
CA GLU A 185 13.06 1.09 30.69
C GLU A 185 14.05 1.69 31.68
N VAL A 186 13.75 2.87 32.15
CA VAL A 186 14.42 3.51 33.29
C VAL A 186 13.42 3.62 34.44
#